data_904374d70ca5d2f56fc3be52c5e488fb
#
_entry.id   904374d70ca5d2f56fc3be52c5e488fb
#
_cell.length_a   1.000
_cell.length_b   1.000
_cell.length_c   1.000
_cell.angle_alpha   90.00
_cell.angle_beta   90.00
_cell.angle_gamma   90.00
#
_symmetry.space_group_name_H-M   'P 1'
#
loop_
_entity.id
_entity.type
_entity.pdbx_description
1 polymer ?
#
loop_
_entity_poly.entity_id
_entity_poly.type
_entity_poly.pdbx_seq_one_letter_code
_entity_poly.pdbx_strand_id
1 'polypeptide(L)'
;MLNAVECGTQAAIMAPTEILAKQHFDAIAPLLEEIGLKAALLTGRIKGKARTQLLEELKEGKINILIGTHALFVEDVTFADLACVIIDEQHRFGVHQRLNLSDKGSRADVLVMTATPIPRTLILTAFGDMEYSKIDQLPEGRKPVDTRVMPLTKIDEIIPAVKRKTENDERVYWVCPLVEESEKIDLAAAENRFEILQKTFGDKVGLVHGKMKEKEKDAVMERFKNGEIKLLVATTVIEVGVNVPEATVMIVEHAERFGLAQLHQLRGRVKRGVKPAVCILLYGYPLGETSRARLNVMRDTEDGFLIAEEDLKLRGGGEILGTRQSGAEQFRLAEMPEHQNLLITANKDARMIIAADPDLASPRGQALRTLLYLFERDDAVKTYLAG
;
A
#
# COMPACT_ATOMS: atom_id res chain seq x y z
N MET A 1 6.17 -4.25 -18.54
CA MET A 1 7.25 -3.32 -18.93
C MET A 1 8.07 -3.84 -20.11
N LEU A 2 8.64 -5.04 -20.07
CA LEU A 2 9.48 -5.54 -21.19
C LEU A 2 8.73 -5.53 -22.52
N ASN A 3 7.46 -5.93 -22.56
CA ASN A 3 6.66 -5.88 -23.79
C ASN A 3 6.53 -4.44 -24.36
N ALA A 4 6.40 -3.43 -23.49
CA ALA A 4 6.39 -2.04 -23.95
C ALA A 4 7.77 -1.63 -24.50
N VAL A 5 8.83 -1.97 -23.80
CA VAL A 5 10.20 -1.66 -24.24
C VAL A 5 10.56 -2.38 -25.53
N GLU A 6 10.12 -3.62 -25.73
CA GLU A 6 10.31 -4.37 -26.99
C GLU A 6 9.62 -3.69 -28.19
N CYS A 7 8.53 -2.98 -27.95
CA CYS A 7 7.88 -2.14 -28.96
C CYS A 7 8.57 -0.78 -29.21
N GLY A 8 9.75 -0.54 -28.60
CA GLY A 8 10.51 0.70 -28.73
C GLY A 8 10.04 1.85 -27.82
N THR A 9 9.13 1.59 -26.89
CA THR A 9 8.59 2.58 -25.96
C THR A 9 9.27 2.53 -24.60
N GLN A 10 8.89 3.42 -23.67
CA GLN A 10 9.43 3.49 -22.33
C GLN A 10 8.41 3.06 -21.29
N ALA A 11 8.89 2.61 -20.13
CA ALA A 11 8.07 2.28 -18.98
C ALA A 11 8.51 3.02 -17.72
N ALA A 12 7.58 3.20 -16.77
CA ALA A 12 7.86 3.80 -15.48
C ALA A 12 7.33 2.94 -14.32
N ILE A 13 8.09 2.89 -13.21
CA ILE A 13 7.63 2.33 -11.94
C ILE A 13 7.66 3.42 -10.89
N MET A 14 6.53 3.63 -10.25
CA MET A 14 6.41 4.54 -9.13
C MET A 14 6.21 3.79 -7.83
N ALA A 15 7.02 4.11 -6.83
CA ALA A 15 6.91 3.61 -5.47
C ALA A 15 6.71 4.75 -4.47
N PRO A 16 6.00 4.54 -3.34
CA PRO A 16 5.67 5.61 -2.39
C PRO A 16 6.87 6.14 -1.61
N THR A 17 7.94 5.38 -1.51
CA THR A 17 9.15 5.77 -0.76
C THR A 17 10.42 5.52 -1.55
N GLU A 18 11.48 6.27 -1.24
CA GLU A 18 12.80 6.09 -1.85
C GLU A 18 13.38 4.69 -1.61
N ILE A 19 13.12 4.11 -0.43
CA ILE A 19 13.56 2.76 -0.08
C ILE A 19 12.93 1.73 -1.02
N LEU A 20 11.62 1.81 -1.24
CA LEU A 20 10.93 0.90 -2.18
C LEU A 20 11.37 1.13 -3.62
N ALA A 21 11.49 2.39 -4.05
CA ALA A 21 11.99 2.70 -5.38
C ALA A 21 13.40 2.12 -5.60
N LYS A 22 14.27 2.23 -4.60
CA LYS A 22 15.61 1.63 -4.65
C LYS A 22 15.55 0.10 -4.66
N GLN A 23 14.68 -0.53 -3.88
CA GLN A 23 14.51 -2.00 -3.90
C GLN A 23 14.05 -2.50 -5.27
N HIS A 24 13.09 -1.81 -5.91
CA HIS A 24 12.70 -2.15 -7.28
C HIS A 24 13.86 -1.97 -8.25
N PHE A 25 14.62 -0.88 -8.13
CA PHE A 25 15.78 -0.63 -8.98
C PHE A 25 16.84 -1.71 -8.80
N ASP A 26 17.25 -2.02 -7.57
CA ASP A 26 18.27 -3.02 -7.25
C ASP A 26 17.88 -4.44 -7.72
N ALA A 27 16.57 -4.73 -7.77
CA ALA A 27 16.07 -6.02 -8.25
C ALA A 27 15.97 -6.10 -9.79
N ILE A 28 15.63 -5.01 -10.46
CA ILE A 28 15.28 -4.98 -11.88
C ILE A 28 16.47 -4.59 -12.74
N ALA A 29 17.28 -3.61 -12.33
CA ALA A 29 18.37 -3.08 -13.14
C ALA A 29 19.39 -4.15 -13.60
N PRO A 30 19.84 -5.09 -12.73
CA PRO A 30 20.77 -6.14 -13.17
C PRO A 30 20.19 -7.03 -14.27
N LEU A 31 18.90 -7.38 -14.17
CA LEU A 31 18.21 -8.21 -15.17
C LEU A 31 18.08 -7.50 -16.53
N LEU A 32 17.89 -6.18 -16.49
CA LEU A 32 17.81 -5.37 -17.70
C LEU A 32 19.18 -5.20 -18.37
N GLU A 33 20.23 -5.01 -17.58
CA GLU A 33 21.60 -4.90 -18.07
C GLU A 33 22.04 -6.17 -18.83
N GLU A 34 21.65 -7.36 -18.37
CA GLU A 34 21.93 -8.63 -19.04
C GLU A 34 21.37 -8.72 -20.46
N ILE A 35 20.26 -7.99 -20.73
CA ILE A 35 19.61 -7.94 -22.05
C ILE A 35 19.86 -6.63 -22.80
N GLY A 36 20.82 -5.82 -22.33
CA GLY A 36 21.22 -4.57 -22.98
C GLY A 36 20.26 -3.41 -22.82
N LEU A 37 19.33 -3.47 -21.84
CA LEU A 37 18.39 -2.40 -21.53
C LEU A 37 18.87 -1.57 -20.33
N LYS A 38 18.49 -0.29 -20.30
CA LYS A 38 18.90 0.65 -19.26
C LYS A 38 17.74 1.01 -18.34
N ALA A 39 17.93 0.77 -17.03
CA ALA A 39 17.10 1.34 -15.98
C ALA A 39 17.76 2.56 -15.34
N ALA A 40 16.95 3.48 -14.83
CA ALA A 40 17.42 4.60 -14.00
C ALA A 40 16.53 4.80 -12.77
N LEU A 41 17.14 5.31 -11.69
CA LEU A 41 16.44 5.64 -10.45
C LEU A 41 16.31 7.16 -10.32
N LEU A 42 15.09 7.68 -10.14
CA LEU A 42 14.82 9.10 -9.92
C LEU A 42 14.11 9.30 -8.58
N THR A 43 14.82 9.87 -7.61
CA THR A 43 14.30 10.22 -6.28
C THR A 43 14.63 11.67 -5.95
N GLY A 44 14.05 12.19 -4.87
CA GLY A 44 14.32 13.55 -4.38
C GLY A 44 15.80 13.82 -4.02
N ARG A 45 16.60 12.76 -3.86
CA ARG A 45 18.05 12.86 -3.56
C ARG A 45 18.89 13.20 -4.80
N ILE A 46 18.41 12.88 -6.00
CA ILE A 46 19.15 13.14 -7.23
C ILE A 46 18.92 14.58 -7.64
N LYS A 47 20.00 15.39 -7.59
CA LYS A 47 19.97 16.84 -7.82
C LYS A 47 21.10 17.30 -8.75
N GLY A 48 21.00 18.53 -9.24
CA GLY A 48 22.05 19.17 -10.03
C GLY A 48 22.37 18.45 -11.33
N LYS A 49 23.63 18.40 -11.72
CA LYS A 49 24.08 17.83 -13.01
C LYS A 49 23.64 16.39 -13.25
N ALA A 50 23.63 15.56 -12.20
CA ALA A 50 23.20 14.16 -12.34
C ALA A 50 21.71 14.06 -12.70
N ARG A 51 20.86 14.92 -12.12
CA ARG A 51 19.43 15.00 -12.48
C ARG A 51 19.26 15.47 -13.93
N THR A 52 19.93 16.55 -14.30
CA THR A 52 19.84 17.09 -15.67
C THR A 52 20.24 16.05 -16.72
N GLN A 53 21.37 15.38 -16.52
CA GLN A 53 21.81 14.31 -17.44
C GLN A 53 20.80 13.15 -17.52
N LEU A 54 20.26 12.71 -16.38
CA LEU A 54 19.26 11.64 -16.36
C LEU A 54 18.00 12.04 -17.15
N LEU A 55 17.51 13.28 -16.97
CA LEU A 55 16.34 13.75 -17.68
C LEU A 55 16.58 13.94 -19.19
N GLU A 56 17.76 14.34 -19.60
CA GLU A 56 18.16 14.39 -21.01
C GLU A 56 18.19 12.99 -21.62
N GLU A 57 18.82 12.02 -20.97
CA GLU A 57 18.86 10.63 -21.42
C GLU A 57 17.46 9.98 -21.47
N LEU A 58 16.56 10.36 -20.55
CA LEU A 58 15.17 9.90 -20.56
C LEU A 58 14.42 10.46 -21.77
N LYS A 59 14.54 11.76 -22.02
CA LYS A 59 13.92 12.45 -23.15
C LYS A 59 14.42 11.95 -24.50
N GLU A 60 15.67 11.53 -24.57
CA GLU A 60 16.28 10.95 -25.77
C GLU A 60 15.96 9.46 -25.97
N GLY A 61 15.17 8.84 -25.07
CA GLY A 61 14.84 7.41 -25.13
C GLY A 61 15.98 6.47 -24.77
N LYS A 62 17.10 6.96 -24.23
CA LYS A 62 18.24 6.14 -23.79
C LYS A 62 17.99 5.36 -22.51
N ILE A 63 17.02 5.79 -21.69
CA ILE A 63 16.54 5.09 -20.51
C ILE A 63 15.26 4.38 -20.89
N ASN A 64 15.24 3.06 -20.79
CA ASN A 64 14.09 2.23 -21.15
C ASN A 64 13.05 2.16 -20.01
N ILE A 65 13.53 2.05 -18.76
CA ILE A 65 12.66 1.95 -17.58
C ILE A 65 13.12 2.96 -16.52
N LEU A 66 12.22 3.87 -16.14
CA LEU A 66 12.47 4.83 -15.07
C LEU A 66 11.76 4.37 -13.79
N ILE A 67 12.51 4.24 -12.71
CA ILE A 67 12.01 3.84 -11.40
C ILE A 67 12.16 5.03 -10.46
N GLY A 68 11.12 5.37 -9.67
CA GLY A 68 11.24 6.49 -8.76
C GLY A 68 10.06 6.66 -7.81
N THR A 69 10.03 7.81 -7.16
CA THR A 69 8.97 8.21 -6.25
C THR A 69 8.05 9.25 -6.92
N HIS A 70 7.31 10.02 -6.12
CA HIS A 70 6.54 11.18 -6.61
C HIS A 70 7.36 12.17 -7.46
N ALA A 71 8.68 12.08 -7.45
CA ALA A 71 9.56 12.84 -8.34
C ALA A 71 9.28 12.60 -9.83
N LEU A 72 8.62 11.50 -10.19
CA LEU A 72 8.21 11.20 -11.56
C LEU A 72 7.05 12.09 -12.07
N PHE A 73 6.30 12.71 -11.15
CA PHE A 73 5.15 13.58 -11.50
C PHE A 73 5.55 15.02 -11.84
N VAL A 74 6.78 15.42 -11.52
CA VAL A 74 7.22 16.80 -11.74
C VAL A 74 7.21 17.09 -13.24
N GLU A 75 6.79 18.30 -13.63
CA GLU A 75 6.58 18.69 -15.03
C GLU A 75 7.86 18.57 -15.88
N ASP A 76 9.03 18.75 -15.29
CA ASP A 76 10.32 18.65 -15.98
C ASP A 76 10.73 17.23 -16.38
N VAL A 77 10.03 16.20 -15.87
CA VAL A 77 10.25 14.80 -16.25
C VAL A 77 9.47 14.50 -17.54
N THR A 78 10.17 14.43 -18.64
CA THR A 78 9.59 14.17 -19.96
C THR A 78 10.15 12.88 -20.54
N PHE A 79 9.27 11.99 -20.97
CA PHE A 79 9.60 10.75 -21.67
C PHE A 79 9.65 10.99 -23.18
N ALA A 80 10.43 10.19 -23.92
CA ALA A 80 10.36 10.18 -25.38
C ALA A 80 9.04 9.54 -25.85
N ASP A 81 8.69 8.38 -25.32
CA ASP A 81 7.43 7.66 -25.60
C ASP A 81 7.08 6.73 -24.41
N LEU A 82 6.23 7.18 -23.50
CA LEU A 82 5.82 6.42 -22.32
C LEU A 82 4.56 5.60 -22.66
N ALA A 83 4.68 4.26 -22.65
CA ALA A 83 3.57 3.35 -22.93
C ALA A 83 3.11 2.49 -21.74
N CYS A 84 3.88 2.40 -20.66
CA CYS A 84 3.50 1.59 -19.51
C CYS A 84 3.90 2.28 -18.20
N VAL A 85 2.95 2.38 -17.28
CA VAL A 85 3.15 2.95 -15.94
C VAL A 85 2.74 1.93 -14.90
N ILE A 86 3.62 1.63 -13.97
CA ILE A 86 3.34 0.77 -12.81
C ILE A 86 3.36 1.62 -11.55
N ILE A 87 2.29 1.54 -10.76
CA ILE A 87 2.15 2.25 -9.48
C ILE A 87 2.06 1.22 -8.37
N ASP A 88 3.07 1.18 -7.51
CA ASP A 88 3.10 0.30 -6.35
C ASP A 88 2.51 0.99 -5.12
N GLU A 89 1.81 0.21 -4.27
CA GLU A 89 1.14 0.66 -3.04
C GLU A 89 0.21 1.87 -3.25
N GLN A 90 -0.75 1.71 -4.15
CA GLN A 90 -1.70 2.73 -4.62
C GLN A 90 -2.35 3.57 -3.51
N HIS A 91 -2.69 2.96 -2.37
CA HIS A 91 -3.42 3.62 -1.28
C HIS A 91 -2.72 4.84 -0.69
N ARG A 92 -1.44 5.05 -1.02
CA ARG A 92 -0.64 6.21 -0.59
C ARG A 92 -0.62 7.37 -1.58
N PHE A 93 -1.28 7.23 -2.71
CA PHE A 93 -1.32 8.25 -3.76
C PHE A 93 -2.73 8.80 -3.96
N GLY A 94 -2.87 10.13 -4.06
CA GLY A 94 -4.12 10.80 -4.39
C GLY A 94 -4.56 10.52 -5.84
N VAL A 95 -5.86 10.62 -6.11
CA VAL A 95 -6.46 10.40 -7.45
C VAL A 95 -5.80 11.30 -8.50
N HIS A 96 -5.58 12.57 -8.20
CA HIS A 96 -4.94 13.54 -9.10
C HIS A 96 -3.49 13.20 -9.47
N GLN A 97 -2.74 12.56 -8.57
CA GLN A 97 -1.36 12.17 -8.85
C GLN A 97 -1.26 11.03 -9.88
N ARG A 98 -2.29 10.18 -9.94
CA ARG A 98 -2.38 9.07 -10.91
C ARG A 98 -2.69 9.58 -12.32
N LEU A 99 -3.64 10.49 -12.42
CA LEU A 99 -4.01 11.12 -13.70
C LEU A 99 -2.80 11.86 -14.32
N ASN A 100 -2.05 12.61 -13.53
CA ASN A 100 -0.89 13.35 -14.03
C ASN A 100 0.23 12.46 -14.61
N LEU A 101 0.32 11.18 -14.24
CA LEU A 101 1.33 10.30 -14.83
C LEU A 101 0.83 9.64 -16.11
N SER A 102 -0.46 9.30 -16.19
CA SER A 102 -1.07 8.84 -17.43
C SER A 102 -1.09 9.94 -18.51
N ASP A 103 -1.22 11.20 -18.11
CA ASP A 103 -1.20 12.34 -19.03
C ASP A 103 0.20 12.61 -19.65
N LYS A 104 1.29 12.06 -19.06
CA LYS A 104 2.65 12.16 -19.62
C LYS A 104 2.88 11.24 -20.84
N GLY A 105 2.02 10.25 -21.01
CA GLY A 105 1.97 9.41 -22.21
C GLY A 105 0.56 9.44 -22.78
N SER A 106 0.39 9.87 -24.02
CA SER A 106 -0.93 10.04 -24.65
C SER A 106 -1.82 8.79 -24.69
N ARG A 107 -1.28 7.59 -24.32
CA ARG A 107 -1.98 6.28 -24.26
C ARG A 107 -1.25 5.28 -23.37
N ALA A 108 -0.64 5.71 -22.25
CA ALA A 108 0.07 4.78 -21.41
C ALA A 108 -0.88 3.84 -20.65
N ASP A 109 -0.64 2.53 -20.75
CA ASP A 109 -1.31 1.53 -19.93
C ASP A 109 -0.85 1.66 -18.47
N VAL A 110 -1.82 1.70 -17.56
CA VAL A 110 -1.54 1.88 -16.12
C VAL A 110 -1.85 0.60 -15.36
N LEU A 111 -0.84 0.01 -14.74
CA LEU A 111 -0.97 -1.09 -13.78
C LEU A 111 -0.82 -0.56 -12.36
N VAL A 112 -1.85 -0.72 -11.57
CA VAL A 112 -1.84 -0.35 -10.16
C VAL A 112 -1.72 -1.59 -9.29
N MET A 113 -0.77 -1.60 -8.38
CA MET A 113 -0.54 -2.69 -7.44
C MET A 113 -0.82 -2.25 -6.01
N THR A 114 -1.36 -3.13 -5.20
CA THR A 114 -1.53 -2.90 -3.77
C THR A 114 -1.42 -4.21 -2.98
N ALA A 115 -0.75 -4.15 -1.84
CA ALA A 115 -0.72 -5.26 -0.88
C ALA A 115 -1.95 -5.27 0.03
N THR A 116 -2.71 -4.16 0.10
CA THR A 116 -4.00 -4.14 0.78
C THR A 116 -5.09 -4.53 -0.18
N PRO A 117 -5.74 -5.66 0.01
CA PRO A 117 -6.86 -6.05 -0.82
C PRO A 117 -7.94 -4.96 -0.78
N ILE A 118 -8.39 -4.55 -1.96
CA ILE A 118 -9.52 -3.63 -2.10
C ILE A 118 -10.77 -4.49 -2.30
N PRO A 119 -11.82 -4.32 -1.51
CA PRO A 119 -13.08 -5.04 -1.74
C PRO A 119 -13.55 -4.84 -3.18
N ARG A 120 -14.02 -5.92 -3.82
CA ARG A 120 -14.47 -5.88 -5.22
C ARG A 120 -15.53 -4.80 -5.45
N THR A 121 -16.39 -4.61 -4.49
CA THR A 121 -17.43 -3.57 -4.51
C THR A 121 -16.82 -2.19 -4.67
N LEU A 122 -15.77 -1.89 -3.90
CA LEU A 122 -15.10 -0.59 -3.95
C LEU A 122 -14.38 -0.38 -5.28
N ILE A 123 -13.80 -1.44 -5.87
CA ILE A 123 -13.18 -1.36 -7.20
C ILE A 123 -14.23 -1.02 -8.25
N LEU A 124 -15.38 -1.68 -8.24
CA LEU A 124 -16.46 -1.45 -9.21
C LEU A 124 -17.12 -0.08 -9.05
N THR A 125 -17.17 0.48 -7.84
CA THR A 125 -17.77 1.80 -7.60
C THR A 125 -16.82 2.95 -7.90
N ALA A 126 -15.56 2.82 -7.50
CA ALA A 126 -14.58 3.89 -7.62
C ALA A 126 -13.77 3.84 -8.94
N PHE A 127 -13.71 2.66 -9.58
CA PHE A 127 -12.88 2.39 -10.75
C PHE A 127 -13.59 1.44 -11.71
N GLY A 128 -14.82 1.77 -12.09
CA GLY A 128 -15.68 0.89 -12.92
C GLY A 128 -15.11 0.50 -14.28
N ASP A 129 -14.13 1.24 -14.76
CA ASP A 129 -13.39 1.04 -16.01
C ASP A 129 -12.12 0.19 -15.86
N MET A 130 -11.67 -0.07 -14.61
CA MET A 130 -10.47 -0.85 -14.37
C MET A 130 -10.74 -2.36 -14.39
N GLU A 131 -9.89 -3.09 -15.10
CA GLU A 131 -9.77 -4.54 -14.94
C GLU A 131 -8.95 -4.86 -13.68
N TYR A 132 -9.29 -5.96 -13.00
CA TYR A 132 -8.51 -6.36 -11.85
C TYR A 132 -8.09 -7.83 -11.91
N SER A 133 -6.89 -8.10 -11.43
CA SER A 133 -6.37 -9.45 -11.23
C SER A 133 -6.06 -9.65 -9.75
N LYS A 134 -6.46 -10.81 -9.25
CA LYS A 134 -6.24 -11.22 -7.87
C LYS A 134 -5.13 -12.27 -7.81
N ILE A 135 -4.13 -12.05 -6.95
CA ILE A 135 -3.16 -13.06 -6.58
C ILE A 135 -3.63 -13.64 -5.24
N ASP A 136 -4.15 -14.86 -5.24
CA ASP A 136 -4.75 -15.54 -4.08
C ASP A 136 -3.89 -16.67 -3.52
N GLN A 137 -2.76 -16.97 -4.14
CA GLN A 137 -1.82 -17.98 -3.69
C GLN A 137 -0.57 -17.35 -3.07
N LEU A 138 -0.13 -17.95 -1.98
CA LEU A 138 1.15 -17.59 -1.37
C LEU A 138 2.30 -18.28 -2.13
N PRO A 139 3.48 -17.65 -2.18
CA PRO A 139 4.69 -18.32 -2.67
C PRO A 139 4.95 -19.61 -1.89
N GLU A 140 5.48 -20.62 -2.59
CA GLU A 140 5.79 -21.94 -2.00
C GLU A 140 6.73 -21.78 -0.78
N GLY A 141 6.51 -22.64 0.23
CA GLY A 141 7.32 -22.67 1.45
C GLY A 141 6.96 -21.64 2.52
N ARG A 142 6.03 -20.72 2.27
CA ARG A 142 5.56 -19.77 3.29
C ARG A 142 4.60 -20.44 4.26
N LYS A 143 4.86 -20.25 5.56
CA LYS A 143 4.01 -20.74 6.65
C LYS A 143 3.02 -19.66 7.10
N PRO A 144 1.84 -20.05 7.61
CA PRO A 144 0.92 -19.13 8.26
C PRO A 144 1.58 -18.42 9.45
N VAL A 145 1.12 -17.19 9.73
CA VAL A 145 1.54 -16.43 10.91
C VAL A 145 0.60 -16.74 12.08
N ASP A 146 1.15 -17.29 13.17
CA ASP A 146 0.39 -17.50 14.41
C ASP A 146 0.00 -16.15 15.00
N THR A 147 -1.27 -15.77 14.87
CA THR A 147 -1.78 -14.47 15.34
C THR A 147 -2.47 -14.64 16.69
N ARG A 148 -1.96 -13.95 17.72
CA ARG A 148 -2.47 -14.02 19.09
C ARG A 148 -2.98 -12.66 19.54
N VAL A 149 -4.13 -12.64 20.21
CA VAL A 149 -4.74 -11.45 20.80
C VAL A 149 -4.66 -11.58 22.32
N MET A 150 -4.00 -10.63 22.98
CA MET A 150 -3.72 -10.67 24.41
C MET A 150 -3.94 -9.29 25.06
N PRO A 151 -4.34 -9.23 26.32
CA PRO A 151 -4.41 -7.95 27.04
C PRO A 151 -3.00 -7.37 27.28
N LEU A 152 -2.88 -6.05 27.22
CA LEU A 152 -1.62 -5.32 27.43
C LEU A 152 -0.98 -5.61 28.80
N THR A 153 -1.80 -5.97 29.80
CA THR A 153 -1.34 -6.36 31.14
C THR A 153 -0.42 -7.61 31.14
N LYS A 154 -0.42 -8.38 30.04
CA LYS A 154 0.43 -9.57 29.88
C LYS A 154 1.76 -9.29 29.18
N ILE A 155 2.13 -8.04 29.01
CA ILE A 155 3.36 -7.64 28.31
C ILE A 155 4.63 -8.24 28.95
N ASP A 156 4.66 -8.35 30.28
CA ASP A 156 5.80 -8.92 31.00
C ASP A 156 5.96 -10.44 30.75
N GLU A 157 4.88 -11.15 30.40
CA GLU A 157 4.94 -12.56 30.04
C GLU A 157 5.59 -12.77 28.65
N ILE A 158 5.56 -11.74 27.78
CA ILE A 158 6.07 -11.80 26.41
C ILE A 158 7.57 -11.54 26.36
N ILE A 159 8.10 -10.66 27.21
CA ILE A 159 9.52 -10.26 27.20
C ILE A 159 10.49 -11.45 27.25
N PRO A 160 10.30 -12.48 28.10
CA PRO A 160 11.19 -13.66 28.11
C PRO A 160 11.13 -14.46 26.80
N ALA A 161 9.96 -14.53 26.15
CA ALA A 161 9.83 -15.20 24.86
C ALA A 161 10.53 -14.42 23.73
N VAL A 162 10.41 -13.10 23.74
CA VAL A 162 11.14 -12.20 22.83
C VAL A 162 12.64 -12.34 23.00
N LYS A 163 13.13 -12.43 24.25
CA LYS A 163 14.55 -12.62 24.53
C LYS A 163 15.08 -13.90 23.90
N ARG A 164 14.40 -15.03 24.09
CA ARG A 164 14.79 -16.30 23.44
C ARG A 164 14.83 -16.19 21.91
N LYS A 165 13.88 -15.46 21.30
CA LYS A 165 13.85 -15.25 19.84
C LYS A 165 15.07 -14.42 19.37
N THR A 166 15.38 -13.34 20.06
CA THR A 166 16.55 -12.49 19.71
C THR A 166 17.89 -13.20 19.94
N GLU A 167 17.98 -14.11 20.90
CA GLU A 167 19.14 -14.97 21.14
C GLU A 167 19.33 -16.01 20.01
N ASN A 168 18.24 -16.45 19.36
CA ASN A 168 18.26 -17.36 18.21
C ASN A 168 18.44 -16.62 16.85
N ASP A 169 18.98 -15.43 16.88
CA ASP A 169 19.21 -14.58 15.69
C ASP A 169 17.94 -14.20 14.91
N GLU A 170 16.78 -14.27 15.57
CA GLU A 170 15.52 -13.80 15.02
C GLU A 170 15.33 -12.31 15.32
N ARG A 171 14.65 -11.58 14.45
CA ARG A 171 14.37 -10.16 14.61
C ARG A 171 12.92 -9.93 14.98
N VAL A 172 12.70 -8.91 15.79
CA VAL A 172 11.40 -8.56 16.36
C VAL A 172 11.02 -7.13 16.01
N TYR A 173 9.84 -6.95 15.47
CA TYR A 173 9.18 -5.66 15.39
C TYR A 173 8.31 -5.43 16.61
N TRP A 174 8.43 -4.26 17.20
CA TRP A 174 7.61 -3.81 18.31
C TRP A 174 6.96 -2.49 17.95
N VAL A 175 5.67 -2.50 17.65
CA VAL A 175 4.93 -1.34 17.13
C VAL A 175 4.13 -0.70 18.25
N CYS A 176 4.36 0.60 18.46
CA CYS A 176 3.57 1.45 19.34
C CYS A 176 2.58 2.27 18.50
N PRO A 177 1.34 2.50 18.96
CA PRO A 177 0.35 3.25 18.22
C PRO A 177 0.75 4.72 18.06
N LEU A 178 0.22 5.36 17.01
CA LEU A 178 0.11 6.81 16.92
C LEU A 178 -1.32 7.20 17.31
N VAL A 179 -1.47 8.15 18.22
CA VAL A 179 -2.77 8.74 18.57
C VAL A 179 -2.90 10.05 17.79
N GLU A 180 -3.89 10.15 16.91
CA GLU A 180 -4.09 11.32 16.03
C GLU A 180 -4.21 12.65 16.77
N GLU A 181 -4.66 12.64 18.05
CA GLU A 181 -4.87 13.84 18.84
C GLU A 181 -3.59 14.41 19.48
N SER A 182 -2.48 13.67 19.54
CA SER A 182 -1.24 14.14 20.16
C SER A 182 0.01 13.36 19.72
N GLU A 183 0.56 13.70 18.56
CA GLU A 183 1.87 13.18 18.09
C GLU A 183 3.00 13.24 19.14
N LYS A 184 2.91 14.15 20.11
CA LYS A 184 3.89 14.26 21.19
C LYS A 184 3.75 13.13 22.21
N ILE A 185 2.51 12.73 22.54
CA ILE A 185 2.24 11.64 23.51
C ILE A 185 2.69 10.30 22.94
N ASP A 186 2.47 10.09 21.66
CA ASP A 186 2.81 8.84 20.99
C ASP A 186 4.31 8.63 20.83
N LEU A 187 5.01 9.70 20.51
CA LEU A 187 6.46 9.69 20.51
C LEU A 187 7.01 9.33 21.89
N ALA A 188 6.49 9.99 22.94
CA ALA A 188 6.88 9.70 24.31
C ALA A 188 6.57 8.25 24.72
N ALA A 189 5.48 7.67 24.24
CA ALA A 189 5.14 6.26 24.49
C ALA A 189 6.14 5.30 23.82
N ALA A 190 6.52 5.56 22.56
CA ALA A 190 7.51 4.77 21.85
C ALA A 190 8.93 4.92 22.46
N GLU A 191 9.31 6.13 22.85
CA GLU A 191 10.57 6.41 23.52
C GLU A 191 10.63 5.72 24.90
N ASN A 192 9.58 5.81 25.69
CA ASN A 192 9.48 5.11 26.99
C ASN A 192 9.57 3.58 26.80
N ARG A 193 8.87 3.03 25.79
CA ARG A 193 8.96 1.60 25.49
C ARG A 193 10.37 1.21 25.08
N PHE A 194 11.02 2.02 24.26
CA PHE A 194 12.41 1.83 23.85
C PHE A 194 13.33 1.79 25.08
N GLU A 195 13.24 2.76 26.00
CA GLU A 195 14.06 2.80 27.24
C GLU A 195 13.85 1.57 28.12
N ILE A 196 12.60 1.12 28.28
CA ILE A 196 12.27 -0.09 29.05
C ILE A 196 12.92 -1.32 28.41
N LEU A 197 12.79 -1.48 27.11
CA LEU A 197 13.34 -2.62 26.40
C LEU A 197 14.87 -2.55 26.32
N GLN A 198 15.45 -1.37 26.22
CA GLN A 198 16.90 -1.18 26.24
C GLN A 198 17.54 -1.66 27.53
N LYS A 199 16.87 -1.50 28.68
CA LYS A 199 17.35 -2.06 29.98
C LYS A 199 17.49 -3.59 29.93
N THR A 200 16.66 -4.28 29.15
CA THR A 200 16.65 -5.74 29.07
C THR A 200 17.52 -6.28 27.93
N PHE A 201 17.55 -5.60 26.78
CA PHE A 201 18.18 -6.08 25.55
C PHE A 201 19.45 -5.30 25.17
N GLY A 202 19.78 -4.21 25.89
CA GLY A 202 20.98 -3.40 25.64
C GLY A 202 20.97 -2.74 24.26
N ASP A 203 22.14 -2.73 23.62
CA ASP A 203 22.35 -2.09 22.33
C ASP A 203 21.68 -2.82 21.14
N LYS A 204 21.03 -3.96 21.39
CA LYS A 204 20.29 -4.72 20.39
C LYS A 204 18.90 -4.14 20.10
N VAL A 205 18.51 -3.06 20.76
CA VAL A 205 17.24 -2.36 20.54
C VAL A 205 17.48 -1.12 19.69
N GLY A 206 16.64 -0.91 18.68
CA GLY A 206 16.60 0.30 17.88
C GLY A 206 15.24 0.98 17.97
N LEU A 207 15.20 2.28 17.73
CA LEU A 207 13.98 3.09 17.68
C LEU A 207 13.84 3.78 16.32
N VAL A 208 12.65 3.69 15.71
CA VAL A 208 12.30 4.42 14.49
C VAL A 208 10.93 5.06 14.62
N HIS A 209 10.84 6.36 14.36
CA HIS A 209 9.58 7.11 14.40
C HIS A 209 9.51 8.20 13.33
N GLY A 210 8.31 8.75 13.09
CA GLY A 210 8.02 9.70 12.01
C GLY A 210 8.90 10.95 12.00
N LYS A 211 9.28 11.49 13.16
CA LYS A 211 10.05 12.74 13.30
C LYS A 211 11.56 12.60 13.07
N MET A 212 12.09 11.38 12.99
CA MET A 212 13.50 11.19 12.65
C MET A 212 13.78 11.63 11.22
N LYS A 213 14.98 12.15 11.00
CA LYS A 213 15.48 12.43 9.65
C LYS A 213 15.62 11.13 8.86
N GLU A 214 15.36 11.17 7.56
CA GLU A 214 15.41 9.97 6.72
C GLU A 214 16.75 9.22 6.82
N LYS A 215 17.88 9.94 6.84
CA LYS A 215 19.21 9.33 7.00
C LYS A 215 19.36 8.55 8.30
N GLU A 216 18.76 9.04 9.38
CA GLU A 216 18.80 8.37 10.69
C GLU A 216 17.93 7.12 10.68
N LYS A 217 16.73 7.21 10.07
CA LYS A 217 15.85 6.04 9.86
C LYS A 217 16.56 4.97 9.04
N ASP A 218 17.17 5.35 7.92
CA ASP A 218 17.90 4.44 7.03
C ASP A 218 19.04 3.73 7.79
N ALA A 219 19.81 4.47 8.60
CA ALA A 219 20.90 3.89 9.38
C ALA A 219 20.42 2.87 10.42
N VAL A 220 19.31 3.16 11.13
CA VAL A 220 18.73 2.21 12.10
C VAL A 220 18.18 0.98 11.37
N MET A 221 17.49 1.17 10.25
CA MET A 221 16.93 0.08 9.46
C MET A 221 18.02 -0.83 8.87
N GLU A 222 19.13 -0.26 8.41
CA GLU A 222 20.28 -1.05 7.91
C GLU A 222 20.91 -1.89 9.04
N ARG A 223 21.10 -1.32 10.21
CA ARG A 223 21.58 -2.05 11.40
C ARG A 223 20.62 -3.17 11.81
N PHE A 224 19.32 -2.94 11.69
CA PHE A 224 18.29 -3.97 11.95
C PHE A 224 18.33 -5.07 10.88
N LYS A 225 18.46 -4.73 9.62
CA LYS A 225 18.61 -5.67 8.51
C LYS A 225 19.87 -6.51 8.65
N ASN A 226 21.00 -5.91 9.04
CA ASN A 226 22.27 -6.60 9.23
C ASN A 226 22.33 -7.41 10.55
N GLY A 227 21.34 -7.24 11.45
CA GLY A 227 21.23 -7.99 12.68
C GLY A 227 22.06 -7.46 13.84
N GLU A 228 22.61 -6.27 13.75
CA GLU A 228 23.19 -5.55 14.87
C GLU A 228 22.10 -5.19 15.90
N ILE A 229 20.95 -4.73 15.38
CA ILE A 229 19.71 -4.53 16.14
C ILE A 229 18.84 -5.77 15.95
N LYS A 230 18.33 -6.35 17.03
CA LYS A 230 17.46 -7.53 17.03
C LYS A 230 16.00 -7.20 17.32
N LEU A 231 15.75 -6.09 18.02
CA LEU A 231 14.42 -5.60 18.35
C LEU A 231 14.28 -4.16 17.88
N LEU A 232 13.32 -3.92 17.02
CA LEU A 232 13.02 -2.59 16.49
C LEU A 232 11.72 -2.08 17.09
N VAL A 233 11.82 -1.07 17.95
CA VAL A 233 10.67 -0.30 18.43
C VAL A 233 10.32 0.75 17.38
N ALA A 234 9.07 0.83 17.00
CA ALA A 234 8.66 1.81 16.01
C ALA A 234 7.23 2.27 16.20
N THR A 235 6.93 3.44 15.65
CA THR A 235 5.57 3.88 15.37
C THR A 235 5.10 3.32 14.03
N THR A 236 3.93 3.70 13.53
CA THR A 236 3.34 3.21 12.26
C THR A 236 4.21 3.37 11.02
N VAL A 237 5.34 4.05 11.11
CA VAL A 237 6.29 4.28 9.99
C VAL A 237 6.83 2.99 9.37
N ILE A 238 6.75 1.85 10.09
CA ILE A 238 7.19 0.53 9.56
C ILE A 238 6.24 -0.04 8.49
N GLU A 239 5.08 0.53 8.28
CA GLU A 239 4.12 0.04 7.27
C GLU A 239 4.75 -0.04 5.87
N VAL A 240 5.88 0.66 5.61
CA VAL A 240 6.48 0.74 4.28
C VAL A 240 7.96 0.35 4.28
N GLY A 241 8.30 -0.64 3.49
CA GLY A 241 9.49 -0.63 2.65
C GLY A 241 10.59 -1.63 2.93
N VAL A 242 10.99 -1.98 4.16
CA VAL A 242 12.20 -2.81 4.32
C VAL A 242 11.85 -4.30 4.42
N ASN A 243 12.46 -5.08 3.52
CA ASN A 243 12.35 -6.53 3.58
C ASN A 243 13.41 -7.10 4.54
N VAL A 244 12.96 -7.71 5.65
CA VAL A 244 13.82 -8.38 6.63
C VAL A 244 13.29 -9.82 6.82
N PRO A 245 13.78 -10.79 6.04
CA PRO A 245 13.29 -12.18 6.07
C PRO A 245 13.45 -12.86 7.43
N GLU A 246 14.41 -12.42 8.23
CA GLU A 246 14.70 -12.94 9.57
C GLU A 246 13.77 -12.37 10.65
N ALA A 247 12.93 -11.42 10.32
CA ALA A 247 11.91 -10.91 11.25
C ALA A 247 10.76 -11.90 11.36
N THR A 248 10.64 -12.54 12.52
CA THR A 248 9.68 -13.61 12.79
C THR A 248 8.65 -13.26 13.84
N VAL A 249 8.82 -12.14 14.54
CA VAL A 249 7.90 -11.69 15.58
C VAL A 249 7.45 -10.26 15.32
N MET A 250 6.13 -10.07 15.31
CA MET A 250 5.48 -8.77 15.30
C MET A 250 4.70 -8.59 16.60
N ILE A 251 4.96 -7.53 17.32
CA ILE A 251 4.20 -7.14 18.52
C ILE A 251 3.57 -5.78 18.23
N VAL A 252 2.27 -5.65 18.44
CA VAL A 252 1.54 -4.40 18.24
C VAL A 252 0.85 -4.03 19.55
N GLU A 253 1.28 -2.94 20.16
CA GLU A 253 0.63 -2.41 21.36
C GLU A 253 -0.62 -1.61 20.98
N HIS A 254 -1.64 -1.66 21.85
CA HIS A 254 -2.92 -1.01 21.61
C HIS A 254 -3.49 -1.31 20.23
N ALA A 255 -3.47 -2.58 19.85
CA ALA A 255 -3.91 -3.05 18.53
C ALA A 255 -5.37 -2.68 18.23
N GLU A 256 -6.21 -2.41 19.24
CA GLU A 256 -7.58 -1.93 19.11
C GLU A 256 -7.69 -0.55 18.42
N ARG A 257 -6.60 0.21 18.39
CA ARG A 257 -6.54 1.54 17.77
C ARG A 257 -6.19 1.51 16.29
N PHE A 258 -5.75 0.36 15.78
CA PHE A 258 -5.36 0.18 14.39
C PHE A 258 -6.56 -0.26 13.53
N GLY A 259 -6.60 0.18 12.29
CA GLY A 259 -7.49 -0.37 11.28
C GLY A 259 -7.06 -1.79 10.87
N LEU A 260 -8.04 -2.59 10.37
CA LEU A 260 -7.76 -3.96 9.92
C LEU A 260 -6.71 -4.02 8.82
N ALA A 261 -6.76 -3.10 7.85
CA ALA A 261 -5.77 -2.99 6.78
C ALA A 261 -4.35 -2.76 7.33
N GLN A 262 -4.20 -1.87 8.32
CA GLN A 262 -2.89 -1.60 8.95
C GLN A 262 -2.37 -2.83 9.70
N LEU A 263 -3.20 -3.48 10.51
CA LEU A 263 -2.81 -4.71 11.21
C LEU A 263 -2.41 -5.82 10.24
N HIS A 264 -3.12 -5.95 9.12
CA HIS A 264 -2.80 -6.91 8.08
C HIS A 264 -1.43 -6.61 7.43
N GLN A 265 -1.15 -5.36 7.11
CA GLN A 265 0.16 -4.93 6.58
C GLN A 265 1.30 -5.18 7.56
N LEU A 266 1.11 -4.84 8.85
CA LEU A 266 2.09 -5.09 9.91
C LEU A 266 2.37 -6.59 10.06
N ARG A 267 1.32 -7.45 10.12
CA ARG A 267 1.46 -8.90 10.15
C ARG A 267 2.24 -9.42 8.94
N GLY A 268 2.01 -8.86 7.78
CA GLY A 268 2.72 -9.19 6.54
C GLY A 268 4.22 -8.94 6.57
N ARG A 269 4.71 -8.10 7.51
CA ARG A 269 6.16 -7.83 7.64
C ARG A 269 6.96 -9.01 8.18
N VAL A 270 6.33 -9.90 8.95
CA VAL A 270 6.99 -11.10 9.51
C VAL A 270 6.69 -12.38 8.74
N LYS A 271 5.89 -12.31 7.69
CA LYS A 271 5.52 -13.45 6.83
C LYS A 271 6.50 -13.69 5.66
N ARG A 272 7.66 -13.06 5.66
CA ARG A 272 8.55 -13.03 4.49
C ARG A 272 9.60 -14.14 4.45
N GLY A 273 9.88 -14.77 5.60
CA GLY A 273 10.83 -15.88 5.73
C GLY A 273 10.18 -17.26 5.71
N VAL A 274 11.01 -18.31 5.76
CA VAL A 274 10.59 -19.72 5.87
C VAL A 274 10.41 -20.18 7.32
N LYS A 275 10.91 -19.39 8.30
CA LYS A 275 10.74 -19.69 9.73
C LYS A 275 9.29 -19.43 10.17
N PRO A 276 8.76 -20.16 11.15
CA PRO A 276 7.46 -19.86 11.75
C PRO A 276 7.44 -18.44 12.34
N ALA A 277 6.42 -17.67 11.99
CA ALA A 277 6.25 -16.31 12.45
C ALA A 277 5.07 -16.18 13.42
N VAL A 278 5.15 -15.22 14.33
CA VAL A 278 4.12 -14.91 15.33
C VAL A 278 3.78 -13.42 15.28
N CYS A 279 2.49 -13.11 15.31
CA CYS A 279 1.97 -11.75 15.45
C CYS A 279 1.18 -11.64 16.76
N ILE A 280 1.61 -10.79 17.68
CA ILE A 280 0.98 -10.58 18.98
C ILE A 280 0.29 -9.21 18.97
N LEU A 281 -1.03 -9.22 19.06
CA LEU A 281 -1.87 -8.04 19.11
C LEU A 281 -2.26 -7.78 20.58
N LEU A 282 -1.66 -6.77 21.19
CA LEU A 282 -1.89 -6.38 22.58
C LEU A 282 -2.96 -5.30 22.62
N TYR A 283 -4.01 -5.51 23.41
CA TYR A 283 -5.10 -4.56 23.56
C TYR A 283 -5.22 -4.00 24.98
N GLY A 284 -5.65 -2.73 25.08
CA GLY A 284 -6.01 -2.07 26.32
C GLY A 284 -7.48 -2.27 26.72
N TYR A 285 -7.79 -2.12 28.00
CA TYR A 285 -9.17 -2.08 28.50
C TYR A 285 -9.66 -0.64 28.66
N PRO A 286 -10.97 -0.37 28.47
CA PRO A 286 -12.03 -1.29 28.02
C PRO A 286 -11.95 -1.53 26.51
N LEU A 287 -12.26 -2.77 26.09
CA LEU A 287 -12.28 -3.16 24.67
C LEU A 287 -13.73 -3.10 24.14
N GLY A 288 -14.01 -2.15 23.25
CA GLY A 288 -15.31 -2.00 22.60
C GLY A 288 -15.63 -3.17 21.65
N GLU A 289 -16.91 -3.37 21.34
CA GLU A 289 -17.39 -4.50 20.52
C GLU A 289 -16.78 -4.49 19.12
N THR A 290 -16.74 -3.36 18.44
CA THR A 290 -16.13 -3.22 17.10
C THR A 290 -14.64 -3.54 17.12
N SER A 291 -13.90 -3.07 18.12
CA SER A 291 -12.47 -3.37 18.27
C SER A 291 -12.25 -4.85 18.55
N ARG A 292 -13.09 -5.48 19.36
CA ARG A 292 -13.06 -6.92 19.62
C ARG A 292 -13.32 -7.71 18.34
N ALA A 293 -14.31 -7.33 17.55
CA ALA A 293 -14.61 -7.96 16.28
C ALA A 293 -13.41 -7.86 15.31
N ARG A 294 -12.80 -6.69 15.17
CA ARG A 294 -11.59 -6.49 14.35
C ARG A 294 -10.43 -7.40 14.77
N LEU A 295 -10.12 -7.45 16.06
CA LEU A 295 -9.03 -8.29 16.57
C LEU A 295 -9.31 -9.79 16.38
N ASN A 296 -10.56 -10.21 16.50
CA ASN A 296 -10.96 -11.59 16.21
C ASN A 296 -10.77 -11.92 14.72
N VAL A 297 -11.19 -11.06 13.80
CA VAL A 297 -10.95 -11.23 12.36
C VAL A 297 -9.46 -11.45 12.09
N MET A 298 -8.59 -10.61 12.67
CA MET A 298 -7.13 -10.76 12.51
C MET A 298 -6.58 -12.07 13.05
N ARG A 299 -7.15 -12.60 14.13
CA ARG A 299 -6.77 -13.89 14.70
C ARG A 299 -7.23 -15.07 13.86
N ASP A 300 -8.46 -15.00 13.34
CA ASP A 300 -9.17 -16.14 12.77
C ASP A 300 -8.86 -16.33 11.27
N THR A 301 -8.35 -15.31 10.56
CA THR A 301 -8.01 -15.41 9.14
C THR A 301 -6.72 -14.71 8.75
N GLU A 302 -6.05 -15.25 7.74
CA GLU A 302 -4.95 -14.61 7.01
C GLU A 302 -5.34 -14.13 5.61
N ASP A 303 -6.55 -14.47 5.15
CA ASP A 303 -7.04 -14.00 3.85
C ASP A 303 -7.26 -12.49 3.88
N GLY A 304 -6.41 -11.77 3.17
CA GLY A 304 -6.48 -10.32 3.09
C GLY A 304 -7.78 -9.81 2.46
N PHE A 305 -8.40 -10.58 1.55
CA PHE A 305 -9.66 -10.17 0.92
C PHE A 305 -10.83 -10.29 1.91
N LEU A 306 -10.85 -11.38 2.70
CA LEU A 306 -11.83 -11.52 3.77
C LEU A 306 -11.67 -10.43 4.84
N ILE A 307 -10.41 -10.11 5.20
CA ILE A 307 -10.11 -9.00 6.13
C ILE A 307 -10.63 -7.67 5.58
N ALA A 308 -10.45 -7.39 4.30
CA ALA A 308 -10.92 -6.17 3.67
C ALA A 308 -12.47 -6.10 3.61
N GLU A 309 -13.13 -7.22 3.34
CA GLU A 309 -14.59 -7.30 3.37
C GLU A 309 -15.15 -7.11 4.78
N GLU A 310 -14.52 -7.67 5.79
CA GLU A 310 -14.91 -7.47 7.19
C GLU A 310 -14.62 -6.03 7.67
N ASP A 311 -13.50 -5.41 7.23
CA ASP A 311 -13.23 -3.99 7.50
C ASP A 311 -14.33 -3.11 6.90
N LEU A 312 -14.78 -3.43 5.69
CA LEU A 312 -15.90 -2.79 5.01
C LEU A 312 -17.20 -2.86 5.86
N LYS A 313 -17.55 -4.03 6.35
CA LYS A 313 -18.76 -4.24 7.18
C LYS A 313 -18.67 -3.51 8.52
N LEU A 314 -17.51 -3.57 9.18
CA LEU A 314 -17.31 -3.01 10.52
C LEU A 314 -17.23 -1.47 10.55
N ARG A 315 -16.86 -0.83 9.43
CA ARG A 315 -16.86 0.64 9.32
C ARG A 315 -18.25 1.21 9.05
N GLY A 316 -19.20 0.37 8.62
CA GLY A 316 -20.52 0.83 8.18
C GLY A 316 -20.48 1.53 6.81
N GLY A 317 -21.58 1.45 6.03
CA GLY A 317 -21.65 1.94 4.66
C GLY A 317 -21.37 3.45 4.46
N GLY A 318 -21.46 4.26 5.51
CA GLY A 318 -21.32 5.72 5.44
C GLY A 318 -19.88 6.25 5.53
N GLU A 319 -18.96 5.53 6.19
CA GLU A 319 -17.55 5.98 6.31
C GLU A 319 -16.65 5.49 5.17
N ILE A 320 -17.07 4.45 4.45
CA ILE A 320 -16.22 3.72 3.52
C ILE A 320 -15.99 4.45 2.22
N LEU A 321 -16.98 5.19 1.76
CA LEU A 321 -16.87 5.98 0.53
C LEU A 321 -16.08 7.28 0.75
N GLY A 322 -15.50 7.47 1.94
CA GLY A 322 -14.62 8.61 2.20
C GLY A 322 -15.26 9.96 1.87
N THR A 323 -16.57 10.08 2.11
CA THR A 323 -17.36 11.26 1.70
C THR A 323 -16.84 12.59 2.27
N ARG A 324 -15.92 12.53 3.24
CA ARG A 324 -15.23 13.73 3.74
C ARG A 324 -13.83 13.96 3.12
N GLN A 325 -13.21 12.98 2.47
CA GLN A 325 -11.84 13.14 1.94
C GLN A 325 -11.62 12.79 0.47
N SER A 326 -12.51 12.04 -0.20
CA SER A 326 -12.24 11.53 -1.56
C SER A 326 -13.25 11.89 -2.64
N GLY A 327 -14.30 12.66 -2.35
CA GLY A 327 -15.31 13.00 -3.37
C GLY A 327 -16.06 11.80 -3.97
N ALA A 328 -15.98 10.62 -3.36
CA ALA A 328 -16.73 9.45 -3.79
C ALA A 328 -18.22 9.71 -3.52
N GLU A 329 -18.98 9.83 -4.60
CA GLU A 329 -20.39 10.17 -4.54
C GLU A 329 -21.21 9.00 -3.99
N GLN A 330 -22.11 9.29 -3.08
CA GLN A 330 -23.07 8.30 -2.58
C GLN A 330 -24.10 7.95 -3.64
N PHE A 331 -24.46 6.67 -3.76
CA PHE A 331 -25.62 6.28 -4.53
C PHE A 331 -26.89 6.84 -3.89
N ARG A 332 -27.79 7.38 -4.71
CA ARG A 332 -29.07 7.95 -4.21
C ARG A 332 -30.05 6.89 -3.71
N LEU A 333 -29.98 5.68 -4.24
CA LEU A 333 -30.95 4.60 -3.99
C LEU A 333 -30.30 3.29 -3.53
N ALA A 334 -29.03 3.06 -3.88
CA ALA A 334 -28.35 1.83 -3.52
C ALA A 334 -27.56 1.99 -2.23
N GLU A 335 -27.68 1.01 -1.34
CA GLU A 335 -26.92 0.91 -0.10
C GLU A 335 -25.89 -0.22 -0.24
N MET A 336 -24.62 0.08 0.09
CA MET A 336 -23.56 -0.91 0.12
C MET A 336 -23.31 -1.33 1.59
N PRO A 337 -23.08 -2.61 1.87
CA PRO A 337 -22.82 -3.74 0.96
C PRO A 337 -24.06 -4.49 0.42
N GLU A 338 -25.27 -4.15 0.84
CA GLU A 338 -26.49 -4.92 0.58
C GLU A 338 -26.80 -5.08 -0.92
N HIS A 339 -26.55 -4.02 -1.70
CA HIS A 339 -26.81 -3.98 -3.17
C HIS A 339 -25.61 -4.35 -4.05
N GLN A 340 -24.61 -5.04 -3.50
CA GLN A 340 -23.38 -5.40 -4.24
C GLN A 340 -23.65 -6.17 -5.54
N ASN A 341 -24.61 -7.10 -5.52
CA ASN A 341 -24.94 -7.90 -6.70
C ASN A 341 -25.54 -7.06 -7.83
N LEU A 342 -26.30 -6.02 -7.48
CA LEU A 342 -26.86 -5.07 -8.47
C LEU A 342 -25.75 -4.27 -9.15
N LEU A 343 -24.72 -3.87 -8.40
CA LEU A 343 -23.57 -3.16 -8.95
C LEU A 343 -22.80 -4.01 -9.97
N ILE A 344 -22.57 -5.29 -9.65
CA ILE A 344 -21.91 -6.25 -10.58
C ILE A 344 -22.73 -6.38 -11.86
N THR A 345 -24.04 -6.49 -11.73
CA THR A 345 -24.93 -6.62 -12.88
C THR A 345 -24.92 -5.33 -13.71
N ALA A 346 -25.04 -4.16 -13.07
CA ALA A 346 -24.99 -2.87 -13.74
C ALA A 346 -23.69 -2.63 -14.50
N ASN A 347 -22.53 -3.03 -13.93
CA ASN A 347 -21.25 -2.92 -14.64
C ASN A 347 -21.20 -3.80 -15.89
N LYS A 348 -21.70 -5.05 -15.82
CA LYS A 348 -21.79 -5.95 -16.99
C LYS A 348 -22.72 -5.36 -18.06
N ASP A 349 -23.88 -4.85 -17.66
CA ASP A 349 -24.84 -4.24 -18.57
C ASP A 349 -24.26 -2.99 -19.24
N ALA A 350 -23.55 -2.14 -18.47
CA ALA A 350 -22.89 -0.95 -19.00
C ALA A 350 -21.85 -1.31 -20.08
N ARG A 351 -20.98 -2.29 -19.81
CA ARG A 351 -19.99 -2.78 -20.80
C ARG A 351 -20.66 -3.32 -22.06
N MET A 352 -21.71 -4.09 -21.91
CA MET A 352 -22.45 -4.64 -23.06
C MET A 352 -23.13 -3.55 -23.88
N ILE A 353 -23.67 -2.52 -23.23
CA ILE A 353 -24.29 -1.38 -23.89
C ILE A 353 -23.26 -0.56 -24.67
N ILE A 354 -22.12 -0.22 -24.03
CA ILE A 354 -21.04 0.55 -24.66
C ILE A 354 -20.44 -0.21 -25.84
N ALA A 355 -20.28 -1.53 -25.73
CA ALA A 355 -19.81 -2.35 -26.85
C ALA A 355 -20.76 -2.37 -28.04
N ALA A 356 -22.08 -2.30 -27.81
CA ALA A 356 -23.09 -2.32 -28.85
C ALA A 356 -23.47 -0.92 -29.42
N ASP A 357 -23.36 0.12 -28.58
CA ASP A 357 -23.76 1.50 -28.88
C ASP A 357 -22.80 2.47 -28.17
N PRO A 358 -21.55 2.63 -28.67
CA PRO A 358 -20.53 3.45 -28.04
C PRO A 358 -20.96 4.91 -27.86
N ASP A 359 -21.68 5.44 -28.82
CA ASP A 359 -22.14 6.84 -28.83
C ASP A 359 -23.48 7.04 -28.12
N LEU A 360 -24.09 5.98 -27.56
CA LEU A 360 -25.43 6.01 -26.97
C LEU A 360 -26.45 6.68 -27.89
N ALA A 361 -26.39 6.39 -29.17
CA ALA A 361 -27.24 7.00 -30.22
C ALA A 361 -28.56 6.26 -30.41
N SER A 362 -28.66 4.99 -30.06
CA SER A 362 -29.88 4.18 -30.09
C SER A 362 -30.97 4.74 -29.18
N PRO A 363 -32.24 4.39 -29.38
CA PRO A 363 -33.34 4.81 -28.50
C PRO A 363 -33.06 4.45 -27.01
N ARG A 364 -32.44 3.28 -26.76
CA ARG A 364 -32.01 2.88 -25.40
C ARG A 364 -30.85 3.72 -24.93
N GLY A 365 -29.87 4.01 -25.76
CA GLY A 365 -28.72 4.88 -25.44
C GLY A 365 -29.16 6.30 -25.08
N GLN A 366 -30.13 6.87 -25.83
CA GLN A 366 -30.69 8.19 -25.53
C GLN A 366 -31.44 8.22 -24.20
N ALA A 367 -32.17 7.15 -23.84
CA ALA A 367 -32.81 7.02 -22.55
C ALA A 367 -31.76 6.96 -21.40
N LEU A 368 -30.64 6.27 -21.62
CA LEU A 368 -29.52 6.21 -20.66
C LEU A 368 -28.82 7.56 -20.50
N ARG A 369 -28.63 8.34 -21.57
CA ARG A 369 -28.15 9.73 -21.49
C ARG A 369 -29.08 10.58 -20.60
N THR A 370 -30.39 10.46 -20.79
CA THR A 370 -31.35 11.15 -19.94
C THR A 370 -31.24 10.71 -18.48
N LEU A 371 -31.02 9.41 -18.21
CA LEU A 371 -30.80 8.88 -16.87
C LEU A 371 -29.52 9.46 -16.23
N LEU A 372 -28.40 9.53 -16.97
CA LEU A 372 -27.16 10.14 -16.48
C LEU A 372 -27.38 11.60 -16.08
N TYR A 373 -28.09 12.36 -16.90
CA TYR A 373 -28.46 13.76 -16.62
C TYR A 373 -29.32 13.89 -15.35
N LEU A 374 -30.36 13.04 -15.17
CA LEU A 374 -31.22 13.04 -14.02
C LEU A 374 -30.50 12.71 -12.71
N PHE A 375 -29.41 11.96 -12.79
CA PHE A 375 -28.55 11.61 -11.65
C PHE A 375 -27.34 12.53 -11.54
N GLU A 376 -27.26 13.63 -12.31
CA GLU A 376 -26.16 14.61 -12.29
C GLU A 376 -24.78 13.95 -12.56
N ARG A 377 -24.76 12.99 -13.51
CA ARG A 377 -23.57 12.24 -13.91
C ARG A 377 -23.04 12.61 -15.30
N ASP A 378 -23.65 13.54 -15.96
CA ASP A 378 -23.27 13.99 -17.30
C ASP A 378 -21.90 14.70 -17.34
N ASP A 379 -21.52 15.41 -16.29
CA ASP A 379 -20.19 16.02 -16.19
C ASP A 379 -19.06 14.98 -16.02
N ALA A 380 -19.32 13.88 -15.33
CA ALA A 380 -18.38 12.75 -15.28
C ALA A 380 -18.11 12.16 -16.67
N VAL A 381 -19.16 12.07 -17.52
CA VAL A 381 -19.02 11.61 -18.91
C VAL A 381 -18.23 12.61 -19.76
N LYS A 382 -18.46 13.91 -19.58
CA LYS A 382 -17.68 14.95 -20.29
C LYS A 382 -16.20 14.93 -19.91
N THR A 383 -15.89 14.72 -18.63
CA THR A 383 -14.52 14.59 -18.13
C THR A 383 -13.84 13.35 -18.70
N TYR A 384 -14.58 12.25 -18.84
CA TYR A 384 -14.10 10.99 -19.41
C TYR A 384 -13.83 11.09 -20.94
N LEU A 385 -14.67 11.85 -21.66
CA LEU A 385 -14.51 12.06 -23.11
C LEU A 385 -13.47 13.14 -23.47
N ALA A 386 -13.07 13.94 -22.49
CA ALA A 386 -12.10 15.02 -22.68
C ALA A 386 -10.65 14.64 -22.32
N GLY A 387 -10.42 13.48 -21.69
CA GLY A 387 -9.12 12.93 -21.34
C GLY A 387 -8.83 11.66 -22.07
#